data_6ec1e2af2d0ff92f41d094b66f4cf93e
#
_entry.id   6ec1e2af2d0ff92f41d094b66f4cf93e
#
_cell.length_a   1.000
_cell.length_b   1.000
_cell.length_c   1.000
_cell.angle_alpha   90.00
_cell.angle_beta   90.00
_cell.angle_gamma   90.00
#
_symmetry.space_group_name_H-M   'P 1'
#
loop_
_entity.id
_entity.type
_entity.pdbx_description
1 polymer ?
#
loop_
_entity_poly.entity_id
_entity_poly.type
_entity_poly.pdbx_seq_one_letter_code
_entity_poly.pdbx_strand_id
1 'polypeptide(L)'
;MTKIYRSLTDLIGNTPLLELTNYNRKFAPQATIIAKLEYFNPAGSAKDRIAMAMIDDAEARGLLQKDSVIIEPTSGNTGIGLASVASALSLIHISEPTRH
;
A
#
# COMPACT_ATOMS: atom_id res chain seq x y z
N MET A 1 -14.58 6.35 19.75
CA MET A 1 -13.59 7.45 19.74
C MET A 1 -12.84 7.46 18.43
N THR A 2 -12.74 8.62 17.81
CA THR A 2 -12.04 8.74 16.53
C THR A 2 -10.51 8.76 16.76
N LYS A 3 -9.80 7.90 16.05
CA LYS A 3 -8.34 7.88 16.09
C LYS A 3 -7.79 8.82 15.02
N ILE A 4 -6.83 9.63 15.39
CA ILE A 4 -6.14 10.51 14.45
C ILE A 4 -4.80 9.88 14.08
N TYR A 5 -4.59 9.64 12.79
CA TYR A 5 -3.34 9.09 12.26
C TYR A 5 -2.42 10.24 11.89
N ARG A 6 -1.14 10.12 12.24
CA ARG A 6 -0.16 11.20 12.04
C ARG A 6 0.76 10.96 10.85
N SER A 7 0.75 9.77 10.29
CA SER A 7 1.50 9.43 9.09
C SER A 7 0.63 8.62 8.14
N LEU A 8 0.79 8.89 6.86
CA LEU A 8 0.13 8.12 5.81
C LEU A 8 0.47 6.64 5.91
N THR A 9 1.70 6.32 6.32
CA THR A 9 2.15 4.93 6.46
C THR A 9 1.41 4.16 7.55
N ASP A 10 0.87 4.86 8.55
CA ASP A 10 0.10 4.22 9.62
C ASP A 10 -1.22 3.63 9.11
N LEU A 11 -1.69 4.09 7.95
CA LEU A 11 -2.93 3.59 7.34
C LEU A 11 -2.72 2.34 6.50
N ILE A 12 -1.46 2.00 6.18
CA ILE A 12 -1.17 0.83 5.36
C ILE A 12 -1.45 -0.44 6.16
N GLY A 13 -2.19 -1.36 5.56
CA GLY A 13 -2.38 -2.69 6.13
C GLY A 13 -3.53 -2.85 7.10
N ASN A 14 -4.18 -1.79 7.53
CA ASN A 14 -5.36 -1.91 8.39
C ASN A 14 -6.60 -2.16 7.53
N THR A 15 -6.57 -3.24 6.78
CA THR A 15 -7.51 -3.53 5.72
C THR A 15 -8.85 -3.98 6.26
N PRO A 16 -9.96 -3.30 5.94
CA PRO A 16 -11.27 -3.75 6.38
C PRO A 16 -11.72 -5.00 5.64
N LEU A 17 -12.52 -5.80 6.33
CA LEU A 17 -13.19 -6.95 5.76
C LEU A 17 -14.65 -6.60 5.53
N LEU A 18 -15.18 -6.95 4.37
CA LEU A 18 -16.57 -6.72 4.01
C LEU A 18 -17.25 -8.05 3.72
N GLU A 19 -18.30 -8.37 4.47
CA GLU A 19 -19.13 -9.51 4.14
C GLU A 19 -20.00 -9.16 2.93
N LEU A 20 -19.99 -10.01 1.92
CA LEU A 20 -20.76 -9.78 0.70
C LEU A 20 -22.20 -10.25 0.91
N THR A 21 -22.95 -9.53 1.76
CA THR A 21 -24.26 -9.97 2.23
C THR A 21 -25.27 -10.14 1.11
N ASN A 22 -25.32 -9.20 0.16
CA ASN A 22 -26.27 -9.29 -0.97
C ASN A 22 -25.93 -10.46 -1.90
N TYR A 23 -24.65 -10.68 -2.18
CA TYR A 23 -24.21 -11.82 -2.96
C TYR A 23 -24.55 -13.13 -2.25
N ASN A 24 -24.21 -13.22 -0.98
CA ASN A 24 -24.43 -14.42 -0.17
C ASN A 24 -25.93 -14.76 -0.09
N ARG A 25 -26.77 -13.74 0.01
CA ARG A 25 -28.24 -13.93 0.04
C ARG A 25 -28.76 -14.42 -1.31
N LYS A 26 -28.27 -13.84 -2.42
CA LYS A 26 -28.77 -14.15 -3.75
C LYS A 26 -28.35 -15.53 -4.23
N PHE A 27 -27.09 -15.91 -3.99
CA PHE A 27 -26.52 -17.13 -4.52
C PHE A 27 -26.42 -18.26 -3.51
N ALA A 28 -26.69 -17.99 -2.24
CA ALA A 28 -26.68 -18.96 -1.13
C ALA A 28 -25.49 -19.93 -1.18
N PRO A 29 -24.24 -19.42 -1.23
CA PRO A 29 -23.06 -20.30 -1.27
C PRO A 29 -22.95 -21.10 0.03
N GLN A 30 -22.24 -22.24 -0.03
CA GLN A 30 -22.05 -23.09 1.16
C GLN A 30 -21.18 -22.41 2.22
N ALA A 31 -20.32 -21.46 1.82
CA ALA A 31 -19.47 -20.70 2.71
C ALA A 31 -19.84 -19.21 2.65
N THR A 32 -19.67 -18.51 3.76
CA THR A 32 -19.79 -17.06 3.78
C THR A 32 -18.59 -16.43 3.05
N ILE A 33 -18.88 -15.57 2.09
CA ILE A 33 -17.84 -14.90 1.32
C ILE A 33 -17.58 -13.52 1.92
N ILE A 34 -16.31 -13.27 2.25
CA ILE A 34 -15.86 -12.01 2.83
C ILE A 34 -14.75 -11.46 1.93
N ALA A 35 -14.85 -10.19 1.57
CA ALA A 35 -13.85 -9.50 0.77
C ALA A 35 -12.90 -8.71 1.66
N LYS A 36 -11.59 -8.82 1.39
CA LYS A 36 -10.57 -7.99 2.03
C LYS A 36 -10.28 -6.81 1.12
N LEU A 37 -10.58 -5.60 1.59
CA LEU A 37 -10.63 -4.41 0.74
C LEU A 37 -9.29 -3.68 0.70
N GLU A 38 -8.31 -4.23 -0.03
CA GLU A 38 -6.96 -3.66 -0.12
C GLU A 38 -6.93 -2.28 -0.79
N TYR A 39 -7.96 -1.89 -1.53
CA TYR A 39 -8.00 -0.55 -2.13
C TYR A 39 -8.14 0.57 -1.09
N PHE A 40 -8.43 0.24 0.17
CA PHE A 40 -8.43 1.22 1.25
C PHE A 40 -7.02 1.60 1.73
N ASN A 41 -5.97 0.95 1.22
CA ASN A 41 -4.62 1.43 1.47
C ASN A 41 -4.44 2.84 0.87
N PRO A 42 -3.57 3.69 1.45
CA PRO A 42 -3.46 5.11 1.05
C PRO A 42 -3.21 5.34 -0.44
N ALA A 43 -2.41 4.50 -1.09
CA ALA A 43 -2.18 4.60 -2.54
C ALA A 43 -3.13 3.70 -3.34
N GLY A 44 -4.06 3.03 -2.70
CA GLY A 44 -5.18 2.35 -3.33
C GLY A 44 -4.97 0.88 -3.67
N SER A 45 -3.90 0.24 -3.22
CA SER A 45 -3.68 -1.18 -3.50
C SER A 45 -2.85 -1.88 -2.43
N ALA A 46 -2.80 -3.23 -2.52
CA ALA A 46 -1.95 -4.05 -1.66
C ALA A 46 -0.44 -3.75 -1.86
N LYS A 47 -0.06 -3.10 -2.94
CA LYS A 47 1.33 -2.76 -3.23
C LYS A 47 1.90 -1.72 -2.26
N ASP A 48 1.05 -1.00 -1.52
CA ASP A 48 1.48 -0.13 -0.45
C ASP A 48 2.25 -0.92 0.62
N ARG A 49 1.84 -2.14 0.92
CA ARG A 49 2.53 -3.02 1.87
C ARG A 49 3.94 -3.35 1.42
N ILE A 50 4.08 -3.70 0.13
CA ILE A 50 5.37 -4.03 -0.46
C ILE A 50 6.28 -2.79 -0.45
N ALA A 51 5.74 -1.64 -0.84
CA ALA A 51 6.48 -0.39 -0.88
C ALA A 51 7.02 -0.02 0.51
N MET A 52 6.18 -0.10 1.53
CA MET A 52 6.60 0.19 2.89
C MET A 52 7.67 -0.78 3.38
N ALA A 53 7.50 -2.08 3.10
CA ALA A 53 8.48 -3.09 3.49
C ALA A 53 9.83 -2.88 2.82
N MET A 54 9.85 -2.51 1.53
CA MET A 54 11.07 -2.21 0.80
C MET A 54 11.81 -1.02 1.41
N ILE A 55 11.09 0.04 1.71
CA ILE A 55 11.69 1.24 2.29
C ILE A 55 12.17 1.00 3.71
N ASP A 56 11.35 0.33 4.54
CA ASP A 56 11.74 0.00 5.92
C ASP A 56 12.99 -0.88 5.94
N ASP A 57 13.07 -1.88 5.06
CA ASP A 57 14.24 -2.75 4.96
C ASP A 57 15.48 -1.96 4.54
N ALA A 58 15.36 -1.07 3.56
CA ALA A 58 16.47 -0.25 3.12
C ALA A 58 16.95 0.72 4.21
N GLU A 59 16.03 1.30 4.97
CA GLU A 59 16.37 2.14 6.11
C GLU A 59 17.10 1.35 7.19
N ALA A 60 16.60 0.15 7.53
CA ALA A 60 17.21 -0.70 8.55
C ALA A 60 18.63 -1.12 8.19
N ARG A 61 18.92 -1.25 6.89
CA ARG A 61 20.25 -1.57 6.38
C ARG A 61 21.16 -0.36 6.22
N GLY A 62 20.67 0.83 6.52
CA GLY A 62 21.42 2.06 6.34
C GLY A 62 21.63 2.47 4.89
N LEU A 63 20.83 1.94 3.96
CA LEU A 63 20.93 2.24 2.54
C LEU A 63 20.21 3.53 2.15
N LEU A 64 19.26 3.98 2.98
CA LEU A 64 18.51 5.21 2.74
C LEU A 64 18.92 6.28 3.76
N GLN A 65 19.17 7.46 3.25
CA GLN A 65 19.43 8.65 4.03
C GLN A 65 18.47 9.76 3.59
N LYS A 66 18.49 10.89 4.29
CA LYS A 66 17.55 11.99 4.04
C LYS A 66 17.56 12.48 2.59
N ASP A 67 18.72 12.47 1.93
CA ASP A 67 18.87 12.96 0.57
C ASP A 67 18.88 11.83 -0.47
N SER A 68 18.52 10.62 -0.08
CA SER A 68 18.52 9.48 -0.99
C SER A 68 17.45 9.62 -2.06
N VAL A 69 17.77 9.13 -3.25
CA VAL A 69 16.86 9.08 -4.39
C VAL A 69 16.48 7.63 -4.65
N ILE A 70 15.19 7.36 -4.81
CA ILE A 70 14.68 6.02 -5.09
C ILE A 70 14.46 5.90 -6.59
N ILE A 71 15.11 4.91 -7.20
CA ILE A 71 14.92 4.59 -8.61
C ILE A 71 14.45 3.14 -8.70
N GLU A 72 13.27 2.94 -9.24
CA GLU A 72 12.67 1.61 -9.35
C GLU A 72 11.89 1.50 -10.65
N PRO A 73 12.22 0.53 -11.52
CA PRO A 73 11.43 0.28 -12.72
C PRO A 73 10.07 -0.31 -12.32
N THR A 74 9.01 0.40 -12.60
CA THR A 74 7.67 -0.03 -12.23
C THR A 74 6.65 0.55 -13.20
N SER A 75 5.60 -0.21 -13.48
CA SER A 75 4.57 0.19 -14.43
C SER A 75 3.20 0.42 -13.78
N GLY A 76 3.10 0.41 -12.45
CA GLY A 76 1.80 0.51 -11.83
C GLY A 76 1.83 0.71 -10.33
N ASN A 77 1.06 -0.11 -9.61
CA ASN A 77 0.75 0.11 -8.21
C ASN A 77 1.96 0.07 -7.28
N THR A 78 3.02 -0.67 -7.62
CA THR A 78 4.26 -0.65 -6.84
C THR A 78 4.92 0.73 -6.87
N GLY A 79 4.97 1.37 -8.05
CA GLY A 79 5.49 2.72 -8.17
C GLY A 79 4.65 3.74 -7.43
N ILE A 80 3.33 3.63 -7.51
CA ILE A 80 2.42 4.50 -6.77
C ILE A 80 2.63 4.32 -5.27
N GLY A 81 2.75 3.08 -4.79
CA GLY A 81 3.01 2.79 -3.39
C GLY A 81 4.34 3.37 -2.92
N LEU A 82 5.42 3.18 -3.70
CA LEU A 82 6.73 3.74 -3.37
C LEU A 82 6.70 5.27 -3.31
N ALA A 83 6.04 5.91 -4.27
CA ALA A 83 5.90 7.37 -4.27
C ALA A 83 5.16 7.86 -3.03
N SER A 84 4.08 7.19 -2.66
CA SER A 84 3.26 7.54 -1.49
C SER A 84 4.05 7.42 -0.20
N VAL A 85 4.72 6.28 0.01
CA VAL A 85 5.52 6.05 1.23
C VAL A 85 6.73 6.98 1.27
N ALA A 86 7.42 7.16 0.14
CA ALA A 86 8.57 8.07 0.07
C ALA A 86 8.16 9.50 0.37
N SER A 87 7.01 9.94 -0.13
CA SER A 87 6.49 11.28 0.17
C SER A 87 6.20 11.44 1.66
N ALA A 88 5.59 10.43 2.29
CA ALA A 88 5.29 10.45 3.72
C ALA A 88 6.56 10.52 4.57
N LEU A 89 7.67 9.95 4.08
CA LEU A 89 8.96 9.95 4.76
C LEU A 89 9.89 11.07 4.27
N SER A 90 9.40 11.96 3.41
CA SER A 90 10.15 13.10 2.85
C SER A 90 11.37 12.67 2.03
N LEU A 91 11.25 11.56 1.30
CA LEU A 91 12.29 11.08 0.39
C LEU A 91 12.00 11.54 -1.04
N ILE A 92 13.06 11.69 -1.84
CA ILE A 92 12.92 11.96 -3.27
C ILE A 92 12.69 10.64 -4.00
N HIS A 93 11.71 10.63 -4.91
CA HIS A 93 11.32 9.43 -5.63
C HIS A 93 11.44 9.63 -7.14
N ILE A 94 12.05 8.65 -7.82
CA ILE A 94 12.11 8.57 -9.28
C ILE A 94 11.67 7.17 -9.68
N SER A 95 10.72 7.08 -10.59
CA SER A 95 10.26 5.80 -11.12
C SER A 95 10.37 5.80 -12.65
N GLU A 96 10.70 4.63 -13.19
CA GLU A 96 10.75 4.43 -14.63
C GLU A 96 9.73 3.37 -15.02
N PRO A 97 8.72 3.69 -15.86
CA PRO A 97 7.72 2.71 -16.24
C PRO A 97 8.33 1.59 -17.07
N THR A 98 7.85 0.38 -16.81
CA THR A 98 8.20 -0.79 -17.60
C THR A 98 7.57 -0.66 -18.99
N ARG A 99 8.37 -0.91 -20.02
CA ARG A 99 7.86 -0.94 -21.39
C ARG A 99 7.38 -2.33 -21.74
N HIS A 100 6.22 -2.38 -22.35
CA HIS A 100 5.60 -3.61 -22.83
C HIS A 100 5.74 -3.72 -24.35
#